data_5450274dd181db86733ba24e7e2e4ed3
#
_entry.id   5450274dd181db86733ba24e7e2e4ed3
#
_cell.length_a   1.000
_cell.length_b   1.000
_cell.length_c   1.000
_cell.angle_alpha   90.00
_cell.angle_beta   90.00
_cell.angle_gamma   90.00
#
_symmetry.space_group_name_H-M   'P 1'
#
loop_
_entity.id
_entity.type
_entity.pdbx_description
1 polymer ?
#
loop_
_entity_poly.entity_id
_entity_poly.type
_entity_poly.pdbx_seq_one_letter_code
_entity_poly.pdbx_strand_id
1 'polypeptide(L)'
;MSKKQALTEFHRGSILAAAERLFAEKGTERTTMDDIARESEYSKATLYVYFQSKEEIVNAILLSSMVLLQKKIQEAIRGNANWFHAYDAICDAIIRFYGENPAAYEVAGSDGVVDLNSTKLDQGLKDILQVGDATNQLLADFLRRGAAEGVVRIELPPDETVLLFWATLSGMVQMADSKSHYLERSLKIDRDAFLRHGARMLLDAITKGRTVE
;
A
#
# COMPACT_ATOMS: atom_id res chain seq x y z
N MET A 1 -23.03 -8.36 -15.26
CA MET A 1 -22.57 -9.42 -14.32
C MET A 1 -23.69 -10.44 -14.15
N SER A 2 -23.42 -11.74 -14.31
CA SER A 2 -24.44 -12.78 -14.11
C SER A 2 -24.75 -12.98 -12.61
N LYS A 3 -25.94 -13.51 -12.28
CA LYS A 3 -26.31 -13.83 -10.88
C LYS A 3 -25.30 -14.76 -10.22
N LYS A 4 -24.73 -15.71 -10.99
CA LYS A 4 -23.71 -16.64 -10.51
C LYS A 4 -22.40 -15.92 -10.18
N GLN A 5 -21.98 -14.97 -11.03
CA GLN A 5 -20.77 -14.17 -10.77
C GLN A 5 -20.95 -13.30 -9.52
N ALA A 6 -22.11 -12.63 -9.37
CA ALA A 6 -22.38 -11.82 -8.19
C ALA A 6 -22.32 -12.64 -6.89
N LEU A 7 -22.84 -13.86 -6.91
CA LEU A 7 -22.81 -14.76 -5.75
C LEU A 7 -21.37 -15.21 -5.43
N THR A 8 -20.57 -15.52 -6.46
CA THR A 8 -19.16 -15.89 -6.29
C THR A 8 -18.37 -14.74 -5.68
N GLU A 9 -18.53 -13.52 -6.19
CA GLU A 9 -17.88 -12.33 -5.64
C GLU A 9 -18.31 -12.05 -4.19
N PHE A 10 -19.58 -12.23 -3.85
CA PHE A 10 -20.06 -12.12 -2.48
C PHE A 10 -19.35 -13.10 -1.52
N HIS A 11 -19.27 -14.39 -1.89
CA HIS A 11 -18.59 -15.37 -1.06
C HIS A 11 -17.08 -15.12 -0.95
N ARG A 12 -16.42 -14.77 -2.06
CA ARG A 12 -15.00 -14.37 -2.03
C ARG A 12 -14.77 -13.17 -1.11
N GLY A 13 -15.61 -12.14 -1.23
CA GLY A 13 -15.54 -10.96 -0.38
C GLY A 13 -15.71 -11.26 1.12
N SER A 14 -16.65 -12.15 1.49
CA SER A 14 -16.84 -12.59 2.88
C SER A 14 -15.60 -13.31 3.44
N ILE A 15 -14.98 -14.17 2.63
CA ILE A 15 -13.75 -14.89 3.02
C ILE A 15 -12.57 -13.91 3.19
N LEU A 16 -12.39 -12.98 2.24
CA LEU A 16 -11.33 -11.97 2.32
C LEU A 16 -11.49 -11.07 3.56
N ALA A 17 -12.71 -10.60 3.85
CA ALA A 17 -12.98 -9.79 5.04
C ALA A 17 -12.68 -10.54 6.35
N ALA A 18 -12.96 -11.85 6.43
CA ALA A 18 -12.59 -12.68 7.57
C ALA A 18 -11.07 -12.83 7.70
N ALA A 19 -10.37 -13.05 6.57
CA ALA A 19 -8.92 -13.15 6.54
C ALA A 19 -8.25 -11.82 6.97
N GLU A 20 -8.73 -10.68 6.46
CA GLU A 20 -8.22 -9.35 6.85
C GLU A 20 -8.32 -9.09 8.35
N ARG A 21 -9.45 -9.45 9.00
CA ARG A 21 -9.59 -9.34 10.46
C ARG A 21 -8.54 -10.19 11.19
N LEU A 22 -8.38 -11.46 10.79
CA LEU A 22 -7.43 -12.36 11.40
C LEU A 22 -5.98 -11.94 11.19
N PHE A 23 -5.64 -11.43 10.01
CA PHE A 23 -4.31 -10.93 9.70
C PHE A 23 -3.97 -9.68 10.51
N ALA A 24 -4.93 -8.75 10.68
CA ALA A 24 -4.76 -7.59 11.55
C ALA A 24 -4.61 -7.96 13.04
N GLU A 25 -5.31 -9.01 13.50
CA GLU A 25 -5.31 -9.41 14.92
C GLU A 25 -4.07 -10.20 15.32
N LYS A 26 -3.69 -11.20 14.51
CA LYS A 26 -2.62 -12.16 14.90
C LYS A 26 -1.51 -12.36 13.86
N GLY A 27 -1.56 -11.62 12.76
CA GLY A 27 -0.59 -11.72 11.67
C GLY A 27 -0.89 -12.84 10.68
N THR A 28 -0.36 -12.69 9.47
CA THR A 28 -0.53 -13.65 8.37
C THR A 28 0.07 -15.03 8.70
N GLU A 29 1.24 -15.07 9.31
CA GLU A 29 1.93 -16.34 9.58
C GLU A 29 1.15 -17.23 10.55
N ARG A 30 0.57 -16.66 11.61
CA ARG A 30 -0.19 -17.39 12.63
C ARG A 30 -1.62 -17.71 12.23
N THR A 31 -2.09 -17.21 11.08
CA THR A 31 -3.42 -17.48 10.56
C THR A 31 -3.40 -18.70 9.63
N THR A 32 -4.32 -19.63 9.88
CA THR A 32 -4.48 -20.85 9.08
C THR A 32 -5.74 -20.79 8.23
N MET A 33 -5.82 -21.65 7.18
CA MET A 33 -7.04 -21.80 6.40
C MET A 33 -8.23 -22.26 7.26
N ASP A 34 -8.00 -23.02 8.31
CA ASP A 34 -9.05 -23.47 9.25
C ASP A 34 -9.58 -22.30 10.10
N ASP A 35 -8.70 -21.38 10.49
CA ASP A 35 -9.12 -20.15 11.18
C ASP A 35 -10.01 -19.30 10.28
N ILE A 36 -9.59 -19.11 9.02
CA ILE A 36 -10.35 -18.32 8.04
C ILE A 36 -11.71 -18.97 7.75
N ALA A 37 -11.77 -20.29 7.59
CA ALA A 37 -13.02 -21.00 7.39
C ALA A 37 -13.99 -20.78 8.56
N ARG A 38 -13.50 -20.91 9.79
CA ARG A 38 -14.29 -20.68 11.01
C ARG A 38 -14.76 -19.24 11.12
N GLU A 39 -13.87 -18.26 10.92
CA GLU A 39 -14.18 -16.83 11.01
C GLU A 39 -15.16 -16.37 9.93
N SER A 40 -15.09 -16.94 8.73
CA SER A 40 -16.00 -16.64 7.62
C SER A 40 -17.31 -17.43 7.66
N GLU A 41 -17.47 -18.32 8.65
CA GLU A 41 -18.63 -19.23 8.80
C GLU A 41 -18.82 -20.21 7.63
N TYR A 42 -17.73 -20.48 6.87
CA TYR A 42 -17.74 -21.50 5.81
C TYR A 42 -17.12 -22.80 6.26
N SER A 43 -17.56 -23.91 5.65
CA SER A 43 -16.83 -25.18 5.78
C SER A 43 -15.46 -25.06 5.10
N LYS A 44 -14.46 -25.82 5.60
CA LYS A 44 -13.14 -25.91 4.96
C LYS A 44 -13.25 -26.29 3.48
N ALA A 45 -14.15 -27.25 3.14
CA ALA A 45 -14.39 -27.66 1.76
C ALA A 45 -14.92 -26.49 0.91
N THR A 46 -15.83 -25.70 1.45
CA THR A 46 -16.36 -24.51 0.76
C THR A 46 -15.28 -23.46 0.55
N LEU A 47 -14.43 -23.22 1.56
CA LEU A 47 -13.31 -22.27 1.44
C LEU A 47 -12.39 -22.65 0.27
N TYR A 48 -12.02 -23.93 0.16
CA TYR A 48 -11.16 -24.42 -0.93
C TYR A 48 -11.80 -24.37 -2.33
N VAL A 49 -13.11 -24.19 -2.44
CA VAL A 49 -13.77 -23.89 -3.73
C VAL A 49 -13.41 -22.48 -4.23
N TYR A 50 -13.19 -21.53 -3.31
CA TYR A 50 -12.95 -20.13 -3.65
C TYR A 50 -11.48 -19.74 -3.63
N PHE A 51 -10.67 -20.36 -2.77
CA PHE A 51 -9.24 -20.11 -2.60
C PHE A 51 -8.49 -21.41 -2.33
N GLN A 52 -7.53 -21.73 -3.18
CA GLN A 52 -6.79 -22.99 -3.12
C GLN A 52 -5.71 -22.99 -2.01
N SER A 53 -5.27 -21.81 -1.58
CA SER A 53 -4.25 -21.67 -0.54
C SER A 53 -4.40 -20.34 0.21
N LYS A 54 -3.68 -20.20 1.33
CA LYS A 54 -3.58 -18.95 2.08
C LYS A 54 -2.89 -17.87 1.25
N GLU A 55 -1.89 -18.24 0.48
CA GLU A 55 -1.16 -17.34 -0.41
C GLU A 55 -2.08 -16.70 -1.45
N GLU A 56 -3.05 -17.45 -1.99
CA GLU A 56 -4.05 -16.90 -2.91
C GLU A 56 -4.93 -15.83 -2.22
N ILE A 57 -5.31 -16.06 -0.96
CA ILE A 57 -6.05 -15.07 -0.15
C ILE A 57 -5.19 -13.82 0.11
N VAL A 58 -3.93 -14.02 0.52
CA VAL A 58 -2.94 -12.96 0.74
C VAL A 58 -2.77 -12.10 -0.52
N ASN A 59 -2.55 -12.74 -1.67
CA ASN A 59 -2.40 -12.06 -2.95
C ASN A 59 -3.67 -11.29 -3.36
N ALA A 60 -4.86 -11.84 -3.11
CA ALA A 60 -6.12 -11.16 -3.41
C ALA A 60 -6.33 -9.92 -2.53
N ILE A 61 -5.99 -9.98 -1.23
CA ILE A 61 -6.02 -8.84 -0.31
C ILE A 61 -5.01 -7.78 -0.75
N LEU A 62 -3.78 -8.17 -1.04
CA LEU A 62 -2.74 -7.24 -1.50
C LEU A 62 -3.16 -6.53 -2.78
N LEU A 63 -3.62 -7.28 -3.77
CA LEU A 63 -4.08 -6.71 -5.05
C LEU A 63 -5.20 -5.70 -4.86
N SER A 64 -6.25 -6.05 -4.08
CA SER A 64 -7.36 -5.14 -3.83
C SER A 64 -6.92 -3.86 -3.11
N SER A 65 -6.00 -4.00 -2.15
CA SER A 65 -5.43 -2.89 -1.40
C SER A 65 -4.58 -1.98 -2.30
N MET A 66 -3.74 -2.54 -3.18
CA MET A 66 -2.95 -1.76 -4.13
C MET A 66 -3.81 -1.01 -5.14
N VAL A 67 -4.87 -1.64 -5.65
CA VAL A 67 -5.85 -0.99 -6.55
C VAL A 67 -6.55 0.17 -5.84
N LEU A 68 -6.95 -0.01 -4.58
CA LEU A 68 -7.56 1.07 -3.79
C LEU A 68 -6.59 2.23 -3.55
N LEU A 69 -5.33 1.94 -3.18
CA LEU A 69 -4.30 2.95 -2.99
C LEU A 69 -4.01 3.72 -4.27
N GLN A 70 -3.83 3.01 -5.40
CA GLN A 70 -3.64 3.62 -6.71
C GLN A 70 -4.78 4.59 -7.04
N LYS A 71 -6.04 4.19 -6.80
CA LYS A 71 -7.21 5.04 -7.02
C LYS A 71 -7.15 6.30 -6.15
N LYS A 72 -6.82 6.19 -4.85
CA LYS A 72 -6.66 7.33 -3.94
C LYS A 72 -5.57 8.31 -4.42
N ILE A 73 -4.43 7.78 -4.90
CA ILE A 73 -3.34 8.59 -5.48
C ILE A 73 -3.83 9.31 -6.75
N GLN A 74 -4.54 8.62 -7.66
CA GLN A 74 -5.10 9.24 -8.86
C GLN A 74 -6.08 10.36 -8.53
N GLU A 75 -6.94 10.16 -7.55
CA GLU A 75 -7.91 11.17 -7.08
C GLU A 75 -7.18 12.38 -6.48
N ALA A 76 -6.12 12.17 -5.69
CA ALA A 76 -5.30 13.23 -5.13
C ALA A 76 -4.64 14.09 -6.22
N ILE A 77 -4.09 13.45 -7.27
CA ILE A 77 -3.46 14.17 -8.39
C ILE A 77 -4.51 14.94 -9.21
N ARG A 78 -5.65 14.32 -9.53
CA ARG A 78 -6.70 14.93 -10.37
C ARG A 78 -7.45 16.04 -9.65
N GLY A 79 -7.63 15.92 -8.35
CA GLY A 79 -8.36 16.89 -7.51
C GLY A 79 -7.59 18.17 -7.23
N ASN A 80 -6.29 18.24 -7.57
CA ASN A 80 -5.43 19.37 -7.24
C ASN A 80 -4.65 19.85 -8.48
N ALA A 81 -4.97 21.07 -8.93
CA ALA A 81 -4.24 21.70 -10.04
C ALA A 81 -2.82 22.13 -9.63
N ASN A 82 -2.65 22.60 -8.39
CA ASN A 82 -1.35 22.99 -7.85
C ASN A 82 -0.53 21.76 -7.49
N TRP A 83 0.70 21.68 -7.94
CA TRP A 83 1.58 20.54 -7.75
C TRP A 83 1.85 20.23 -6.26
N PHE A 84 2.10 21.27 -5.44
CA PHE A 84 2.36 21.10 -4.00
C PHE A 84 1.12 20.59 -3.25
N HIS A 85 -0.06 21.10 -3.59
CA HIS A 85 -1.31 20.60 -3.00
C HIS A 85 -1.58 19.14 -3.41
N ALA A 86 -1.25 18.78 -4.65
CA ALA A 86 -1.34 17.39 -5.10
C ALA A 86 -0.36 16.50 -4.34
N TYR A 87 0.89 16.95 -4.12
CA TYR A 87 1.88 16.23 -3.31
C TYR A 87 1.38 15.98 -1.88
N ASP A 88 0.91 17.02 -1.20
CA ASP A 88 0.37 16.90 0.15
C ASP A 88 -0.81 15.94 0.19
N ALA A 89 -1.72 16.01 -0.79
CA ALA A 89 -2.88 15.11 -0.89
C ALA A 89 -2.48 13.65 -1.18
N ILE A 90 -1.42 13.41 -1.97
CA ILE A 90 -0.85 12.06 -2.19
C ILE A 90 -0.31 11.50 -0.87
N CYS A 91 0.50 12.28 -0.15
CA CYS A 91 1.07 11.88 1.13
C CYS A 91 -0.03 11.58 2.16
N ASP A 92 -1.02 12.46 2.29
CA ASP A 92 -2.17 12.24 3.18
C ASP A 92 -2.98 10.99 2.80
N ALA A 93 -3.17 10.73 1.51
CA ALA A 93 -3.86 9.53 1.04
C ALA A 93 -3.11 8.25 1.43
N ILE A 94 -1.79 8.23 1.28
CA ILE A 94 -0.93 7.10 1.64
C ILE A 94 -0.91 6.89 3.17
N ILE A 95 -0.72 7.97 3.95
CA ILE A 95 -0.67 7.91 5.42
C ILE A 95 -1.99 7.36 5.98
N ARG A 96 -3.14 7.89 5.50
CA ARG A 96 -4.47 7.40 5.91
C ARG A 96 -4.70 5.97 5.48
N PHE A 97 -4.32 5.62 4.24
CA PHE A 97 -4.50 4.28 3.72
C PHE A 97 -3.85 3.23 4.62
N TYR A 98 -2.60 3.43 5.03
CA TYR A 98 -1.91 2.51 5.95
C TYR A 98 -2.53 2.48 7.35
N GLY A 99 -3.04 3.60 7.85
CA GLY A 99 -3.75 3.65 9.13
C GLY A 99 -5.11 2.95 9.11
N GLU A 100 -5.83 3.04 8.00
CA GLU A 100 -7.16 2.46 7.82
C GLU A 100 -7.12 0.98 7.39
N ASN A 101 -5.99 0.50 6.86
CA ASN A 101 -5.84 -0.84 6.28
C ASN A 101 -4.63 -1.60 6.88
N PRO A 102 -4.62 -1.88 8.19
CA PRO A 102 -3.49 -2.53 8.82
C PRO A 102 -3.19 -3.93 8.24
N ALA A 103 -4.21 -4.67 7.81
CA ALA A 103 -4.03 -5.96 7.15
C ALA A 103 -3.27 -5.84 5.82
N ALA A 104 -3.52 -4.78 5.04
CA ALA A 104 -2.79 -4.53 3.80
C ALA A 104 -1.31 -4.26 4.06
N TYR A 105 -0.99 -3.56 5.14
CA TYR A 105 0.38 -3.30 5.56
C TYR A 105 1.08 -4.57 6.04
N GLU A 106 0.42 -5.36 6.88
CA GLU A 106 0.91 -6.66 7.37
C GLU A 106 1.20 -7.62 6.21
N VAL A 107 0.28 -7.69 5.24
CA VAL A 107 0.45 -8.50 4.03
C VAL A 107 1.61 -8.01 3.17
N ALA A 108 1.72 -6.70 2.95
CA ALA A 108 2.81 -6.12 2.14
C ALA A 108 4.20 -6.30 2.77
N GLY A 109 4.27 -6.37 4.10
CA GLY A 109 5.50 -6.57 4.86
C GLY A 109 5.86 -8.03 5.13
N SER A 110 4.98 -9.00 4.80
CA SER A 110 5.24 -10.41 5.06
C SER A 110 6.25 -11.00 4.05
N ASP A 111 7.20 -11.78 4.57
CA ASP A 111 8.16 -12.53 3.75
C ASP A 111 7.41 -13.53 2.86
N GLY A 112 7.51 -13.39 1.55
CA GLY A 112 6.98 -14.35 0.58
C GLY A 112 5.79 -13.87 -0.26
N VAL A 113 5.35 -12.61 -0.11
CA VAL A 113 4.25 -12.07 -0.93
C VAL A 113 4.62 -11.97 -2.41
N VAL A 114 5.87 -11.64 -2.73
CA VAL A 114 6.35 -11.66 -4.13
C VAL A 114 7.78 -12.15 -4.19
N ASP A 115 7.99 -13.43 -4.52
CA ASP A 115 9.30 -13.87 -4.96
C ASP A 115 9.54 -13.38 -6.41
N LEU A 116 10.11 -12.20 -6.54
CA LEU A 116 10.47 -11.60 -7.83
C LEU A 116 11.49 -12.43 -8.63
N ASN A 117 12.18 -13.38 -7.98
CA ASN A 117 13.11 -14.30 -8.64
C ASN A 117 12.41 -15.57 -9.16
N SER A 118 11.14 -15.77 -8.84
CA SER A 118 10.38 -16.91 -9.31
C SER A 118 10.20 -16.86 -10.83
N THR A 119 10.62 -17.92 -11.50
CA THR A 119 10.44 -18.06 -12.96
C THR A 119 8.99 -18.42 -13.36
N LYS A 120 8.11 -18.71 -12.40
CA LYS A 120 6.69 -19.04 -12.62
C LYS A 120 5.83 -18.13 -11.75
N LEU A 121 5.52 -16.96 -12.27
CA LEU A 121 4.52 -16.07 -11.67
C LEU A 121 3.11 -16.59 -12.03
N ASP A 122 2.30 -16.83 -11.01
CA ASP A 122 0.87 -17.06 -11.21
C ASP A 122 0.15 -15.76 -11.66
N GLN A 123 -1.14 -15.87 -11.99
CA GLN A 123 -1.89 -14.71 -12.48
C GLN A 123 -2.05 -13.63 -11.41
N GLY A 124 -2.26 -14.01 -10.14
CA GLY A 124 -2.40 -13.05 -9.03
C GLY A 124 -1.14 -12.21 -8.82
N LEU A 125 0.03 -12.82 -8.87
CA LEU A 125 1.31 -12.12 -8.79
C LEU A 125 1.56 -11.18 -9.99
N LYS A 126 1.18 -11.61 -11.20
CA LYS A 126 1.25 -10.74 -12.39
C LYS A 126 0.37 -9.51 -12.25
N ASP A 127 -0.84 -9.67 -11.76
CA ASP A 127 -1.78 -8.58 -11.54
C ASP A 127 -1.25 -7.60 -10.47
N ILE A 128 -0.65 -8.10 -9.39
CA ILE A 128 0.01 -7.30 -8.35
C ILE A 128 1.15 -6.47 -8.96
N LEU A 129 2.05 -7.10 -9.72
CA LEU A 129 3.16 -6.41 -10.38
C LEU A 129 2.65 -5.33 -11.34
N GLN A 130 1.65 -5.64 -12.15
CA GLN A 130 1.06 -4.69 -13.10
C GLN A 130 0.48 -3.45 -12.39
N VAL A 131 -0.23 -3.62 -11.28
CA VAL A 131 -0.76 -2.48 -10.50
C VAL A 131 0.37 -1.70 -9.85
N GLY A 132 1.40 -2.38 -9.34
CA GLY A 132 2.61 -1.76 -8.79
C GLY A 132 3.32 -0.87 -9.81
N ASP A 133 3.62 -1.43 -10.98
CA ASP A 133 4.27 -0.71 -12.08
C ASP A 133 3.44 0.49 -12.54
N ALA A 134 2.12 0.31 -12.70
CA ALA A 134 1.22 1.40 -13.10
C ALA A 134 1.16 2.52 -12.03
N THR A 135 1.26 2.17 -10.75
CA THR A 135 1.29 3.16 -9.66
C THR A 135 2.62 3.91 -9.63
N ASN A 136 3.74 3.19 -9.80
CA ASN A 136 5.06 3.81 -9.90
C ASN A 136 5.15 4.75 -11.10
N GLN A 137 4.64 4.33 -12.27
CA GLN A 137 4.59 5.18 -13.46
C GLN A 137 3.75 6.45 -13.24
N LEU A 138 2.60 6.34 -12.58
CA LEU A 138 1.74 7.48 -12.24
C LEU A 138 2.49 8.51 -11.36
N LEU A 139 3.24 8.04 -10.35
CA LEU A 139 4.03 8.91 -9.49
C LEU A 139 5.25 9.49 -10.22
N ALA A 140 5.92 8.72 -11.07
CA ALA A 140 7.02 9.21 -11.91
C ALA A 140 6.55 10.30 -12.87
N ASP A 141 5.37 10.15 -13.49
CA ASP A 141 4.77 11.19 -14.35
C ASP A 141 4.39 12.43 -13.54
N PHE A 142 3.92 12.27 -12.32
CA PHE A 142 3.68 13.39 -11.41
C PHE A 142 4.98 14.17 -11.10
N LEU A 143 6.09 13.47 -10.84
CA LEU A 143 7.41 14.10 -10.65
C LEU A 143 7.90 14.81 -11.91
N ARG A 144 7.79 14.15 -13.08
CA ARG A 144 8.15 14.75 -14.39
C ARG A 144 7.37 16.04 -14.66
N ARG A 145 6.07 16.06 -14.32
CA ARG A 145 5.25 17.27 -14.42
C ARG A 145 5.80 18.38 -13.53
N GLY A 146 6.11 18.11 -12.27
CA GLY A 146 6.69 19.11 -11.37
C GLY A 146 8.03 19.63 -11.83
N ALA A 147 8.87 18.79 -12.43
CA ALA A 147 10.14 19.22 -13.02
C ALA A 147 9.93 20.11 -14.24
N ALA A 148 8.96 19.78 -15.12
CA ALA A 148 8.60 20.60 -16.28
C ALA A 148 8.01 21.96 -15.88
N GLU A 149 7.25 22.02 -14.79
CA GLU A 149 6.72 23.25 -14.19
C GLU A 149 7.79 24.06 -13.42
N GLY A 150 9.01 23.50 -13.24
CA GLY A 150 10.10 24.13 -12.50
C GLY A 150 9.90 24.20 -10.99
N VAL A 151 8.94 23.44 -10.43
CA VAL A 151 8.61 23.44 -9.00
C VAL A 151 9.43 22.42 -8.21
N VAL A 152 9.97 21.37 -8.87
CA VAL A 152 10.88 20.40 -8.27
C VAL A 152 12.14 20.23 -9.12
N ARG A 153 13.23 19.86 -8.46
CA ARG A 153 14.49 19.48 -9.08
C ARG A 153 14.75 18.02 -8.76
N ILE A 154 14.69 17.18 -9.80
CA ILE A 154 14.94 15.76 -9.68
C ILE A 154 16.38 15.49 -10.14
N GLU A 155 17.23 15.01 -9.22
CA GLU A 155 18.66 14.70 -9.52
C GLU A 155 18.83 13.24 -9.97
N LEU A 156 17.90 12.36 -9.58
CA LEU A 156 17.87 10.95 -9.93
C LEU A 156 16.79 10.67 -10.99
N PRO A 157 16.82 9.54 -11.70
CA PRO A 157 15.73 9.12 -12.55
C PRO A 157 14.39 9.12 -11.77
N PRO A 158 13.28 9.59 -12.36
CA PRO A 158 11.99 9.68 -11.67
C PRO A 158 11.53 8.36 -11.05
N ASP A 159 11.77 7.23 -11.74
CA ASP A 159 11.38 5.90 -11.27
C ASP A 159 12.20 5.48 -10.03
N GLU A 160 13.50 5.78 -9.99
CA GLU A 160 14.36 5.57 -8.83
C GLU A 160 13.93 6.47 -7.65
N THR A 161 13.60 7.73 -7.94
CA THR A 161 13.08 8.68 -6.95
C THR A 161 11.79 8.16 -6.31
N VAL A 162 10.88 7.57 -7.10
CA VAL A 162 9.64 6.96 -6.61
C VAL A 162 9.94 5.77 -5.70
N LEU A 163 10.87 4.89 -6.05
CA LEU A 163 11.24 3.75 -5.21
C LEU A 163 11.86 4.18 -3.88
N LEU A 164 12.72 5.22 -3.90
CA LEU A 164 13.28 5.80 -2.68
C LEU A 164 12.20 6.45 -1.80
N PHE A 165 11.23 7.11 -2.42
CA PHE A 165 10.05 7.65 -1.71
C PHE A 165 9.27 6.54 -1.01
N TRP A 166 8.95 5.43 -1.71
CA TRP A 166 8.29 4.28 -1.12
C TRP A 166 9.07 3.67 0.03
N ALA A 167 10.37 3.41 -0.16
CA ALA A 167 11.23 2.84 0.87
C ALA A 167 11.28 3.72 2.13
N THR A 168 11.40 5.04 1.94
CA THR A 168 11.47 5.99 3.04
C THR A 168 10.14 6.10 3.76
N LEU A 169 9.03 6.25 3.02
CA LEU A 169 7.70 6.41 3.61
C LEU A 169 7.26 5.13 4.34
N SER A 170 7.49 3.96 3.76
CA SER A 170 7.21 2.67 4.41
C SER A 170 8.00 2.50 5.70
N GLY A 171 9.31 2.84 5.68
CA GLY A 171 10.15 2.83 6.87
C GLY A 171 9.68 3.81 7.95
N MET A 172 9.21 4.99 7.57
CA MET A 172 8.63 5.96 8.50
C MET A 172 7.32 5.43 9.11
N VAL A 173 6.43 4.81 8.31
CA VAL A 173 5.19 4.20 8.81
C VAL A 173 5.53 3.10 9.82
N GLN A 174 6.43 2.18 9.48
CA GLN A 174 6.85 1.11 10.39
C GLN A 174 7.44 1.64 11.70
N MET A 175 8.27 2.68 11.62
CA MET A 175 8.83 3.35 12.80
C MET A 175 7.72 3.99 13.65
N ALA A 176 6.80 4.73 13.03
CA ALA A 176 5.72 5.41 13.73
C ALA A 176 4.81 4.44 14.46
N ASP A 177 4.47 3.30 13.84
CA ASP A 177 3.60 2.28 14.43
C ASP A 177 4.32 1.53 15.56
N SER A 178 5.56 1.10 15.34
CA SER A 178 6.35 0.36 16.34
C SER A 178 6.79 1.20 17.53
N LYS A 179 6.91 2.52 17.36
CA LYS A 179 7.39 3.48 18.36
C LYS A 179 6.34 4.51 18.77
N SER A 180 5.05 4.28 18.50
CA SER A 180 3.97 5.22 18.80
C SER A 180 4.02 5.78 20.22
N HIS A 181 4.19 4.91 21.20
CA HIS A 181 4.32 5.30 22.62
C HIS A 181 5.54 6.21 22.91
N TYR A 182 6.66 5.98 22.24
CA TYR A 182 7.84 6.84 22.35
C TYR A 182 7.61 8.21 21.71
N LEU A 183 6.98 8.24 20.53
CA LEU A 183 6.64 9.49 19.85
C LEU A 183 5.75 10.36 20.73
N GLU A 184 4.70 9.80 21.30
CA GLU A 184 3.74 10.53 22.14
C GLU A 184 4.36 10.99 23.48
N ARG A 185 5.05 10.08 24.19
CA ARG A 185 5.58 10.37 25.53
C ARG A 185 6.82 11.24 25.52
N SER A 186 7.77 10.95 24.64
CA SER A 186 9.09 11.58 24.66
C SER A 186 9.18 12.76 23.72
N LEU A 187 8.59 12.69 22.53
CA LEU A 187 8.66 13.75 21.52
C LEU A 187 7.41 14.62 21.48
N LYS A 188 6.32 14.24 22.18
CA LYS A 188 5.03 14.95 22.21
C LYS A 188 4.43 15.14 20.81
N ILE A 189 4.62 14.17 19.95
CA ILE A 189 4.13 14.16 18.57
C ILE A 189 3.29 12.90 18.34
N ASP A 190 2.14 13.04 17.69
CA ASP A 190 1.35 11.90 17.26
C ASP A 190 1.92 11.25 15.97
N ARG A 191 1.43 10.05 15.67
CA ARG A 191 1.82 9.27 14.48
C ARG A 191 1.70 10.06 13.18
N ASP A 192 0.55 10.67 12.97
CA ASP A 192 0.24 11.34 11.70
C ASP A 192 1.03 12.63 11.52
N ALA A 193 1.27 13.37 12.60
CA ALA A 193 2.15 14.52 12.58
C ALA A 193 3.59 14.12 12.27
N PHE A 194 4.10 13.01 12.85
CA PHE A 194 5.43 12.48 12.54
C PHE A 194 5.56 12.15 11.04
N LEU A 195 4.56 11.46 10.48
CA LEU A 195 4.57 11.07 9.07
C LEU A 195 4.46 12.28 8.13
N ARG A 196 3.63 13.28 8.47
CA ARG A 196 3.57 14.53 7.70
C ARG A 196 4.88 15.33 7.75
N HIS A 197 5.58 15.33 8.88
CA HIS A 197 6.92 15.93 8.96
C HIS A 197 7.92 15.19 8.05
N GLY A 198 7.90 13.87 8.03
CA GLY A 198 8.73 13.09 7.11
C GLY A 198 8.40 13.35 5.64
N ALA A 199 7.12 13.41 5.28
CA ALA A 199 6.69 13.76 3.93
C ALA A 199 7.18 15.16 3.53
N ARG A 200 7.17 16.14 4.46
CA ARG A 200 7.71 17.48 4.22
C ARG A 200 9.22 17.47 4.02
N MET A 201 9.96 16.67 4.79
CA MET A 201 11.41 16.51 4.59
C MET A 201 11.73 15.93 3.20
N LEU A 202 10.94 14.95 2.73
CA LEU A 202 11.09 14.41 1.38
C LEU A 202 10.80 15.45 0.31
N LEU A 203 9.77 16.28 0.49
CA LEU A 203 9.46 17.39 -0.41
C LEU A 203 10.62 18.39 -0.47
N ASP A 204 11.14 18.80 0.70
CA ASP A 204 12.25 19.73 0.79
C ASP A 204 13.51 19.22 0.08
N ALA A 205 13.73 17.89 0.06
CA ALA A 205 14.87 17.28 -0.61
C ALA A 205 14.83 17.45 -2.14
N ILE A 206 13.64 17.51 -2.73
CA ILE A 206 13.46 17.64 -4.19
C ILE A 206 13.09 19.08 -4.63
N THR A 207 12.76 19.99 -3.69
CA THR A 207 12.36 21.38 -4.01
C THR A 207 13.45 22.39 -3.71
N LYS A 208 14.21 22.22 -2.64
CA LYS A 208 15.33 23.09 -2.29
C LYS A 208 16.60 22.55 -2.93
N GLY A 209 16.99 23.11 -4.08
CA GLY A 209 18.33 22.88 -4.61
C GLY A 209 19.35 23.27 -3.53
N ARG A 210 20.03 22.31 -2.90
CA ARG A 210 21.27 22.59 -2.19
C ARG A 210 22.25 23.13 -3.23
N THR A 211 22.50 24.41 -3.23
CA THR A 211 23.76 24.94 -3.76
C THR A 211 24.86 24.34 -2.86
N VAL A 212 25.42 23.21 -3.29
CA VAL A 212 26.71 22.76 -2.76
C VAL A 212 27.71 23.64 -3.47
N GLU A 213 28.16 24.71 -2.81
CA GLU A 213 29.38 25.42 -3.15
C GLU A 213 30.59 24.53 -2.83
#